data_7344788ede2fb1dfe4c7cba3e53d3d72
#
_entry.id   7344788ede2fb1dfe4c7cba3e53d3d72
#
_cell.length_a   1.000
_cell.length_b   1.000
_cell.length_c   1.000
_cell.angle_alpha   90.00
_cell.angle_beta   90.00
_cell.angle_gamma   90.00
#
_symmetry.space_group_name_H-M   'P 1'
#
loop_
_entity.id
_entity.type
_entity.pdbx_description
1 polymer ?
#
loop_
_entity_poly.entity_id
_entity_poly.type
_entity_poly.pdbx_seq_one_letter_code
_entity_poly.pdbx_strand_id
1 'polypeptide(L)'
;FLDITASSDDRETLFEVVKKTAENCFIPLTVGGGVRSLDDISRLLHYGADKVSINTAAVENIDLVAKASKKYGSSTIVIAVDAKKTGDHKWSIFTHGGRKQTEIDAVKYCEEVANLGAGEILLTSMDRDGTKMGFDNDLLSNVTSTVDIPVIASGGVGTLEHFLDGVIVGGANALLAASIFHFGEYSIKDVKRYLAEQNIAVRI
;
A
#
# COMPACT_ATOMS: atom_id res chain seq x y z
N PHE A 1 7.16 -2.81 5.76
CA PHE A 1 8.21 -1.82 6.01
C PHE A 1 8.34 -0.89 4.80
N LEU A 2 8.14 0.42 4.98
CA LEU A 2 8.22 1.42 3.93
C LEU A 2 9.31 2.44 4.29
N ASP A 3 10.39 2.50 3.51
CA ASP A 3 11.39 3.56 3.65
C ASP A 3 10.96 4.78 2.82
N ILE A 4 10.49 5.83 3.50
CA ILE A 4 10.05 7.08 2.86
C ILE A 4 11.21 8.05 2.58
N THR A 5 12.42 7.73 3.05
CA THR A 5 13.61 8.60 2.94
C THR A 5 14.69 8.03 2.04
N ALA A 6 14.47 6.87 1.40
CA ALA A 6 15.47 6.17 0.61
C ALA A 6 16.17 7.07 -0.41
N SER A 7 17.31 7.60 -0.03
CA SER A 7 18.28 8.20 -0.94
C SER A 7 19.19 7.11 -1.53
N SER A 8 19.93 7.43 -2.60
CA SER A 8 20.80 6.46 -3.26
C SER A 8 21.91 5.92 -2.35
N ASP A 9 22.28 6.65 -1.31
CA ASP A 9 23.46 6.37 -0.49
C ASP A 9 23.17 5.47 0.71
N ASP A 10 21.89 5.33 1.12
CA ASP A 10 21.47 4.54 2.29
C ASP A 10 20.92 3.15 1.96
N ARG A 11 21.03 2.69 0.70
CA ARG A 11 20.41 1.44 0.25
C ARG A 11 20.96 0.18 0.92
N GLU A 12 22.27 0.12 1.17
CA GLU A 12 22.85 -1.06 1.85
C GLU A 12 22.34 -1.18 3.29
N THR A 13 22.14 -0.04 3.97
CA THR A 13 21.53 -0.02 5.30
C THR A 13 20.10 -0.56 5.28
N LEU A 14 19.31 -0.23 4.24
CA LEU A 14 17.96 -0.76 4.06
C LEU A 14 17.95 -2.29 3.96
N PHE A 15 18.84 -2.87 3.14
CA PHE A 15 18.89 -4.33 2.97
C PHE A 15 19.24 -5.05 4.27
N GLU A 16 20.20 -4.53 5.05
CA GLU A 16 20.54 -5.09 6.36
C GLU A 16 19.37 -5.00 7.37
N VAL A 17 18.61 -3.90 7.36
CA VAL A 17 17.41 -3.76 8.19
C VAL A 17 16.34 -4.77 7.78
N VAL A 18 16.10 -4.94 6.47
CA VAL A 18 15.16 -5.93 5.95
C VAL A 18 15.54 -7.34 6.40
N LYS A 19 16.82 -7.72 6.26
CA LYS A 19 17.33 -9.02 6.67
C LYS A 19 17.08 -9.28 8.16
N LYS A 20 17.51 -8.35 9.02
CA LYS A 20 17.31 -8.46 10.48
C LYS A 20 15.82 -8.53 10.86
N THR A 21 14.96 -7.81 10.13
CA THR A 21 13.52 -7.86 10.35
C THR A 21 12.97 -9.23 9.94
N ALA A 22 13.33 -9.74 8.76
CA ALA A 22 12.87 -11.01 8.24
C ALA A 22 13.28 -12.19 9.14
N GLU A 23 14.47 -12.15 9.75
CA GLU A 23 14.94 -13.18 10.71
C GLU A 23 14.03 -13.30 11.95
N ASN A 24 13.25 -12.26 12.29
CA ASN A 24 12.39 -12.19 13.46
C ASN A 24 10.90 -12.01 13.12
N CYS A 25 10.54 -11.95 11.83
CA CYS A 25 9.17 -11.72 11.36
C CYS A 25 8.63 -13.01 10.73
N PHE A 26 7.62 -13.61 11.37
CA PHE A 26 6.99 -14.87 10.91
C PHE A 26 5.59 -14.64 10.29
N ILE A 27 5.32 -13.41 9.88
CA ILE A 27 4.17 -13.01 9.07
C ILE A 27 4.69 -12.40 7.77
N PRO A 28 3.88 -12.35 6.68
CA PRO A 28 4.34 -11.78 5.42
C PRO A 28 4.90 -10.37 5.58
N LEU A 29 6.14 -10.16 5.12
CA LEU A 29 6.85 -8.90 5.16
C LEU A 29 6.82 -8.24 3.77
N THR A 30 6.10 -7.12 3.67
CA THR A 30 6.14 -6.26 2.48
C THR A 30 7.16 -5.14 2.68
N VAL A 31 8.06 -4.97 1.73
CA VAL A 31 9.08 -3.91 1.77
C VAL A 31 8.92 -2.97 0.57
N GLY A 32 8.98 -1.67 0.83
CA GLY A 32 8.92 -0.61 -0.19
C GLY A 32 9.79 0.58 0.17
N GLY A 33 9.91 1.48 -0.77
CA GLY A 33 10.77 2.66 -0.69
C GLY A 33 11.99 2.54 -1.61
N GLY A 34 12.15 3.48 -2.50
CA GLY A 34 13.28 3.56 -3.42
C GLY A 34 13.44 2.42 -4.44
N VAL A 35 12.47 1.54 -4.59
CA VAL A 35 12.50 0.43 -5.57
C VAL A 35 12.33 0.98 -6.98
N ARG A 36 13.33 0.73 -7.87
CA ARG A 36 13.39 1.33 -9.21
C ARG A 36 13.58 0.31 -10.33
N SER A 37 13.99 -0.90 -10.02
CA SER A 37 14.41 -1.90 -11.02
C SER A 37 14.06 -3.32 -10.60
N LEU A 38 14.13 -4.26 -11.56
CA LEU A 38 14.02 -5.69 -11.28
C LEU A 38 15.17 -6.18 -10.37
N ASP A 39 16.32 -5.54 -10.39
CA ASP A 39 17.44 -5.88 -9.52
C ASP A 39 17.15 -5.49 -8.07
N ASP A 40 16.59 -4.30 -7.83
CA ASP A 40 16.15 -3.90 -6.49
C ASP A 40 15.12 -4.89 -5.91
N ILE A 41 14.15 -5.30 -6.75
CA ILE A 41 13.15 -6.31 -6.35
C ILE A 41 13.84 -7.62 -6.00
N SER A 42 14.75 -8.11 -6.85
CA SER A 42 15.50 -9.35 -6.63
C SER A 42 16.27 -9.32 -5.30
N ARG A 43 16.94 -8.21 -5.03
CA ARG A 43 17.72 -8.02 -3.80
C ARG A 43 16.81 -8.03 -2.57
N LEU A 44 15.70 -7.27 -2.56
CA LEU A 44 14.77 -7.25 -1.43
C LEU A 44 14.21 -8.64 -1.12
N LEU A 45 13.82 -9.41 -2.15
CA LEU A 45 13.36 -10.78 -1.98
C LEU A 45 14.47 -11.70 -1.43
N HIS A 46 15.71 -11.54 -1.90
CA HIS A 46 16.86 -12.30 -1.40
C HIS A 46 17.16 -11.99 0.08
N TYR A 47 16.93 -10.75 0.52
CA TYR A 47 17.11 -10.34 1.91
C TYR A 47 15.91 -10.68 2.81
N GLY A 48 14.88 -11.36 2.29
CA GLY A 48 13.80 -11.96 3.06
C GLY A 48 12.47 -11.22 3.03
N ALA A 49 12.28 -10.26 2.12
CA ALA A 49 10.95 -9.71 1.85
C ALA A 49 10.08 -10.76 1.15
N ASP A 50 8.82 -10.89 1.56
CA ASP A 50 7.82 -11.72 0.86
C ASP A 50 7.19 -10.98 -0.30
N LYS A 51 7.02 -9.67 -0.15
CA LYS A 51 6.42 -8.78 -1.16
C LYS A 51 7.23 -7.50 -1.28
N VAL A 52 7.19 -6.91 -2.47
CA VAL A 52 7.86 -5.63 -2.77
C VAL A 52 6.85 -4.61 -3.24
N SER A 53 6.85 -3.44 -2.60
CA SER A 53 5.97 -2.32 -2.94
C SER A 53 6.71 -1.32 -3.83
N ILE A 54 6.10 -1.00 -4.98
CA ILE A 54 6.65 -0.12 -6.01
C ILE A 54 5.68 1.06 -6.20
N ASN A 55 6.19 2.29 -6.19
CA ASN A 55 5.42 3.51 -6.43
C ASN A 55 5.97 4.25 -7.67
N THR A 56 6.79 5.27 -7.49
CA THR A 56 7.27 6.19 -8.54
C THR A 56 7.78 5.47 -9.78
N ALA A 57 8.58 4.41 -9.61
CA ALA A 57 9.14 3.69 -10.75
C ALA A 57 8.09 2.98 -11.62
N ALA A 58 6.98 2.52 -11.02
CA ALA A 58 5.87 1.94 -11.77
C ALA A 58 5.07 3.01 -12.52
N VAL A 59 4.95 4.22 -11.97
CA VAL A 59 4.32 5.36 -12.64
C VAL A 59 5.17 5.87 -13.82
N GLU A 60 6.49 5.94 -13.63
CA GLU A 60 7.43 6.39 -14.67
C GLU A 60 7.63 5.35 -15.78
N ASN A 61 7.52 4.07 -15.47
CA ASN A 61 7.67 2.96 -16.40
C ASN A 61 6.74 1.81 -16.02
N ILE A 62 5.53 1.83 -16.55
CA ILE A 62 4.49 0.86 -16.22
C ILE A 62 4.85 -0.57 -16.65
N ASP A 63 5.71 -0.74 -17.68
CA ASP A 63 6.21 -2.05 -18.11
C ASP A 63 6.98 -2.78 -17.00
N LEU A 64 7.49 -2.05 -15.99
CA LEU A 64 8.15 -2.64 -14.84
C LEU A 64 7.19 -3.58 -14.10
N VAL A 65 5.91 -3.23 -14.01
CA VAL A 65 4.88 -4.05 -13.34
C VAL A 65 4.74 -5.40 -14.03
N ALA A 66 4.54 -5.40 -15.36
CA ALA A 66 4.41 -6.64 -16.13
C ALA A 66 5.68 -7.52 -16.07
N LYS A 67 6.86 -6.90 -16.17
CA LYS A 67 8.14 -7.60 -16.11
C LYS A 67 8.38 -8.21 -14.72
N ALA A 68 8.07 -7.46 -13.66
CA ALA A 68 8.23 -7.90 -12.27
C ALA A 68 7.25 -9.05 -11.95
N SER A 69 5.98 -8.89 -12.31
CA SER A 69 4.95 -9.90 -12.12
C SER A 69 5.27 -11.20 -12.87
N LYS A 70 5.71 -11.10 -14.13
CA LYS A 70 6.13 -12.27 -14.90
C LYS A 70 7.33 -13.01 -14.28
N LYS A 71 8.28 -12.27 -13.70
CA LYS A 71 9.52 -12.84 -13.15
C LYS A 71 9.36 -13.42 -11.75
N TYR A 72 8.59 -12.75 -10.88
CA TYR A 72 8.52 -13.07 -9.46
C TYR A 72 7.14 -13.57 -9.01
N GLY A 73 6.13 -13.51 -9.86
CA GLY A 73 4.74 -13.81 -9.55
C GLY A 73 3.96 -12.58 -9.09
N SER A 74 2.67 -12.51 -9.46
CA SER A 74 1.79 -11.40 -9.09
C SER A 74 1.72 -11.18 -7.58
N SER A 75 1.58 -12.24 -6.80
CA SER A 75 1.45 -12.18 -5.33
C SER A 75 2.62 -11.48 -4.61
N THR A 76 3.75 -11.34 -5.29
CA THR A 76 4.96 -10.68 -4.78
C THR A 76 4.96 -9.17 -5.03
N ILE A 77 4.15 -8.68 -5.98
CA ILE A 77 4.19 -7.29 -6.45
C ILE A 77 3.02 -6.50 -5.90
N VAL A 78 3.32 -5.48 -5.12
CA VAL A 78 2.37 -4.50 -4.58
C VAL A 78 2.63 -3.16 -5.28
N ILE A 79 1.58 -2.54 -5.83
CA ILE A 79 1.70 -1.20 -6.39
C ILE A 79 1.16 -0.19 -5.38
N ALA A 80 2.05 0.69 -4.91
CA ALA A 80 1.68 1.80 -4.04
C ALA A 80 1.23 3.00 -4.88
N VAL A 81 0.07 3.53 -4.54
CA VAL A 81 -0.58 4.65 -5.22
C VAL A 81 -0.90 5.73 -4.20
N ASP A 82 -0.19 6.86 -4.29
CA ASP A 82 -0.50 8.06 -3.52
C ASP A 82 -1.46 8.92 -4.34
N ALA A 83 -2.72 9.00 -3.92
CA ALA A 83 -3.78 9.67 -4.65
C ALA A 83 -4.25 10.92 -3.89
N LYS A 84 -4.52 12.00 -4.62
CA LYS A 84 -5.07 13.24 -4.09
C LYS A 84 -6.26 13.69 -4.91
N LYS A 85 -7.33 14.14 -4.24
CA LYS A 85 -8.56 14.61 -4.88
C LYS A 85 -8.28 15.90 -5.68
N THR A 86 -8.69 15.91 -6.93
CA THR A 86 -8.51 17.04 -7.87
C THR A 86 -9.82 17.54 -8.44
N GLY A 87 -10.93 16.88 -8.13
CA GLY A 87 -12.27 17.26 -8.56
C GLY A 87 -13.32 16.33 -7.98
N ASP A 88 -14.57 16.48 -8.41
CA ASP A 88 -15.65 15.58 -8.00
C ASP A 88 -15.41 14.18 -8.59
N HIS A 89 -15.31 13.17 -7.73
CA HIS A 89 -14.95 11.78 -8.07
C HIS A 89 -13.70 11.66 -8.97
N LYS A 90 -12.70 12.55 -8.76
CA LYS A 90 -11.44 12.55 -9.50
C LYS A 90 -10.25 12.65 -8.57
N TRP A 91 -9.28 11.78 -8.77
CA TRP A 91 -8.01 11.77 -8.03
C TRP A 91 -6.85 11.63 -8.98
N SER A 92 -5.82 12.45 -8.78
CA SER A 92 -4.55 12.33 -9.52
C SER A 92 -3.51 11.63 -8.67
N ILE A 93 -2.63 10.87 -9.33
CA ILE A 93 -1.48 10.23 -8.70
C ILE A 93 -0.40 11.26 -8.40
N PHE A 94 0.22 11.08 -7.25
CA PHE A 94 1.44 11.79 -6.84
C PHE A 94 2.60 10.81 -6.75
N THR A 95 3.78 11.29 -7.10
CA THR A 95 5.04 10.53 -7.06
C THR A 95 6.06 11.20 -6.14
N HIS A 96 7.24 10.56 -5.96
CA HIS A 96 8.33 11.10 -5.15
C HIS A 96 7.90 11.40 -3.69
N GLY A 97 7.15 10.48 -3.08
CA GLY A 97 6.64 10.66 -1.71
C GLY A 97 5.64 11.81 -1.61
N GLY A 98 4.73 11.92 -2.57
CA GLY A 98 3.66 12.92 -2.58
C GLY A 98 4.09 14.33 -3.03
N ARG A 99 5.31 14.50 -3.53
CA ARG A 99 5.86 15.83 -3.88
C ARG A 99 5.59 16.27 -5.31
N LYS A 100 5.33 15.34 -6.23
CA LYS A 100 5.14 15.63 -7.65
C LYS A 100 3.79 15.11 -8.12
N GLN A 101 2.89 16.03 -8.47
CA GLN A 101 1.61 15.72 -9.09
C GLN A 101 1.83 15.21 -10.53
N THR A 102 0.99 14.27 -10.95
CA THR A 102 0.88 13.82 -12.34
C THR A 102 -0.50 14.12 -12.89
N GLU A 103 -0.67 14.01 -14.22
CA GLU A 103 -1.98 14.10 -14.88
C GLU A 103 -2.70 12.73 -14.94
N ILE A 104 -2.17 11.70 -14.27
CA ILE A 104 -2.67 10.34 -14.32
C ILE A 104 -3.84 10.21 -13.33
N ASP A 105 -4.98 9.72 -13.83
CA ASP A 105 -6.13 9.37 -13.01
C ASP A 105 -5.84 8.12 -12.17
N ALA A 106 -6.06 8.21 -10.85
CA ALA A 106 -5.69 7.15 -9.92
C ALA A 106 -6.52 5.87 -10.12
N VAL A 107 -7.81 5.97 -10.43
CA VAL A 107 -8.70 4.81 -10.62
C VAL A 107 -8.30 4.04 -11.87
N LYS A 108 -8.10 4.75 -12.98
CA LYS A 108 -7.66 4.13 -14.25
C LYS A 108 -6.28 3.50 -14.14
N TYR A 109 -5.37 4.13 -13.42
CA TYR A 109 -4.04 3.57 -13.20
C TYR A 109 -4.10 2.29 -12.36
N CYS A 110 -4.96 2.24 -11.32
CA CYS A 110 -5.17 1.03 -10.54
C CYS A 110 -5.68 -0.13 -11.42
N GLU A 111 -6.62 0.15 -12.34
CA GLU A 111 -7.09 -0.83 -13.32
C GLU A 111 -5.96 -1.31 -14.25
N GLU A 112 -5.16 -0.37 -14.77
CA GLU A 112 -4.06 -0.68 -15.68
C GLU A 112 -2.99 -1.55 -15.01
N VAL A 113 -2.54 -1.22 -13.79
CA VAL A 113 -1.54 -2.04 -13.10
C VAL A 113 -2.07 -3.40 -12.68
N ALA A 114 -3.36 -3.52 -12.35
CA ALA A 114 -4.00 -4.79 -12.09
C ALA A 114 -3.98 -5.68 -13.35
N ASN A 115 -4.34 -5.13 -14.51
CA ASN A 115 -4.29 -5.83 -15.80
C ASN A 115 -2.87 -6.23 -16.22
N LEU A 116 -1.84 -5.48 -15.78
CA LEU A 116 -0.43 -5.80 -16.02
C LEU A 116 0.12 -6.84 -15.04
N GLY A 117 -0.70 -7.31 -14.08
CA GLY A 117 -0.37 -8.41 -13.19
C GLY A 117 0.14 -7.98 -11.81
N ALA A 118 -0.13 -6.77 -11.37
CA ALA A 118 0.03 -6.43 -9.95
C ALA A 118 -0.79 -7.39 -9.09
N GLY A 119 -0.26 -7.78 -7.94
CA GLY A 119 -0.95 -8.68 -7.02
C GLY A 119 -1.80 -7.96 -6.00
N GLU A 120 -1.42 -6.76 -5.61
CA GLU A 120 -2.13 -5.92 -4.63
C GLU A 120 -1.91 -4.43 -4.94
N ILE A 121 -2.86 -3.60 -4.53
CA ILE A 121 -2.74 -2.14 -4.55
C ILE A 121 -2.70 -1.62 -3.12
N LEU A 122 -1.65 -0.86 -2.77
CA LEU A 122 -1.58 -0.07 -1.55
C LEU A 122 -2.02 1.37 -1.87
N LEU A 123 -3.27 1.69 -1.54
CA LEU A 123 -3.90 2.96 -1.91
C LEU A 123 -3.88 3.94 -0.74
N THR A 124 -3.10 5.00 -0.85
CA THR A 124 -3.01 6.07 0.15
C THR A 124 -3.74 7.32 -0.32
N SER A 125 -4.75 7.76 0.45
CA SER A 125 -5.34 9.07 0.25
C SER A 125 -4.49 10.13 0.93
N MET A 126 -3.87 11.00 0.15
CA MET A 126 -3.08 12.13 0.66
C MET A 126 -3.94 13.18 1.37
N ASP A 127 -5.23 13.26 1.02
CA ASP A 127 -6.16 14.18 1.67
C ASP A 127 -6.54 13.72 3.08
N ARG A 128 -6.42 12.42 3.35
CA ARG A 128 -6.77 11.80 4.63
C ARG A 128 -5.57 11.48 5.49
N ASP A 129 -4.40 11.26 4.89
CA ASP A 129 -3.20 10.84 5.63
C ASP A 129 -2.83 11.84 6.73
N GLY A 130 -2.61 11.32 7.94
CA GLY A 130 -2.32 12.12 9.14
C GLY A 130 -3.51 12.84 9.78
N THR A 131 -4.72 12.83 9.18
CA THR A 131 -5.87 13.62 9.66
C THR A 131 -6.67 12.97 10.78
N LYS A 132 -6.63 11.64 10.93
CA LYS A 132 -7.50 10.84 11.81
C LYS A 132 -9.01 10.98 11.53
N MET A 133 -9.39 11.40 10.32
CA MET A 133 -10.79 11.61 9.91
C MET A 133 -11.41 10.42 9.18
N GLY A 134 -10.76 9.27 9.20
CA GLY A 134 -11.16 8.06 8.47
C GLY A 134 -10.53 7.95 7.09
N PHE A 135 -10.62 6.76 6.52
CA PHE A 135 -10.16 6.51 5.14
C PHE A 135 -10.97 7.31 4.13
N ASP A 136 -10.43 7.52 2.95
CA ASP A 136 -11.16 8.08 1.80
C ASP A 136 -12.01 6.96 1.17
N ASN A 137 -13.20 6.72 1.76
CA ASN A 137 -14.07 5.65 1.31
C ASN A 137 -14.65 5.89 -0.10
N ASP A 138 -14.71 7.14 -0.55
CA ASP A 138 -15.10 7.49 -1.91
C ASP A 138 -14.01 7.02 -2.91
N LEU A 139 -12.76 7.34 -2.66
CA LEU A 139 -11.63 6.84 -3.44
C LEU A 139 -11.57 5.30 -3.41
N LEU A 140 -11.64 4.72 -2.21
CA LEU A 140 -11.57 3.27 -2.01
C LEU A 140 -12.65 2.54 -2.80
N SER A 141 -13.92 2.94 -2.67
CA SER A 141 -15.04 2.29 -3.36
C SER A 141 -14.93 2.39 -4.88
N ASN A 142 -14.43 3.51 -5.41
CA ASN A 142 -14.18 3.65 -6.84
C ASN A 142 -13.08 2.68 -7.33
N VAL A 143 -11.99 2.53 -6.57
CA VAL A 143 -10.91 1.59 -6.96
C VAL A 143 -11.35 0.14 -6.75
N THR A 144 -11.91 -0.23 -5.59
CA THR A 144 -12.29 -1.60 -5.28
C THR A 144 -13.39 -2.16 -6.18
N SER A 145 -14.25 -1.29 -6.75
CA SER A 145 -15.25 -1.70 -7.75
C SER A 145 -14.68 -1.86 -9.17
N THR A 146 -13.46 -1.40 -9.41
CA THR A 146 -12.82 -1.40 -10.74
C THR A 146 -11.80 -2.53 -10.88
N VAL A 147 -11.19 -2.99 -9.77
CA VAL A 147 -10.14 -4.01 -9.80
C VAL A 147 -10.55 -5.30 -9.09
N ASP A 148 -10.08 -6.45 -9.59
CA ASP A 148 -10.31 -7.77 -9.00
C ASP A 148 -9.19 -8.23 -8.04
N ILE A 149 -8.17 -7.39 -7.83
CA ILE A 149 -7.05 -7.67 -6.91
C ILE A 149 -7.25 -6.97 -5.57
N PRO A 150 -6.67 -7.50 -4.48
CA PRO A 150 -6.77 -6.89 -3.16
C PRO A 150 -6.31 -5.43 -3.12
N VAL A 151 -7.12 -4.59 -2.46
CA VAL A 151 -6.81 -3.19 -2.18
C VAL A 151 -6.58 -3.01 -0.69
N ILE A 152 -5.43 -2.43 -0.34
CA ILE A 152 -5.01 -2.09 1.02
C ILE A 152 -5.29 -0.60 1.22
N ALA A 153 -6.23 -0.27 2.10
CA ALA A 153 -6.55 1.12 2.44
C ALA A 153 -5.47 1.73 3.32
N SER A 154 -5.02 2.94 3.00
CA SER A 154 -4.02 3.70 3.76
C SER A 154 -4.37 5.18 3.85
N GLY A 155 -4.05 5.79 5.00
CA GLY A 155 -4.22 7.21 5.28
C GLY A 155 -5.55 7.57 5.94
N GLY A 156 -5.46 8.23 7.10
CA GLY A 156 -6.58 8.88 7.77
C GLY A 156 -7.25 8.11 8.90
N VAL A 157 -6.94 6.85 9.14
CA VAL A 157 -7.58 6.09 10.22
C VAL A 157 -7.21 6.63 11.61
N GLY A 158 -8.19 6.74 12.50
CA GLY A 158 -8.01 7.28 13.84
C GLY A 158 -8.89 6.63 14.91
N THR A 159 -9.94 5.88 14.52
CA THR A 159 -10.83 5.16 15.44
C THR A 159 -11.12 3.76 14.95
N LEU A 160 -11.74 2.91 15.78
CA LEU A 160 -12.13 1.55 15.41
C LEU A 160 -13.20 1.53 14.31
N GLU A 161 -14.13 2.48 14.35
CA GLU A 161 -15.20 2.64 13.36
C GLU A 161 -14.62 2.91 11.97
N HIS A 162 -13.52 3.67 11.88
CA HIS A 162 -12.87 3.94 10.60
C HIS A 162 -12.33 2.68 9.92
N PHE A 163 -11.89 1.66 10.69
CA PHE A 163 -11.52 0.36 10.11
C PHE A 163 -12.73 -0.36 9.55
N LEU A 164 -13.87 -0.33 10.26
CA LEU A 164 -15.11 -0.93 9.81
C LEU A 164 -15.60 -0.28 8.51
N ASP A 165 -15.62 1.05 8.46
CA ASP A 165 -16.03 1.82 7.28
C ASP A 165 -15.12 1.52 6.07
N GLY A 166 -13.82 1.40 6.29
CA GLY A 166 -12.87 1.04 5.23
C GLY A 166 -13.18 -0.31 4.58
N VAL A 167 -13.69 -1.29 5.37
CA VAL A 167 -14.11 -2.60 4.85
C VAL A 167 -15.51 -2.52 4.21
N ILE A 168 -16.51 -1.99 4.94
CA ILE A 168 -17.92 -2.07 4.51
C ILE A 168 -18.24 -1.05 3.42
N VAL A 169 -17.77 0.19 3.59
CA VAL A 169 -18.06 1.28 2.66
C VAL A 169 -17.01 1.37 1.57
N GLY A 170 -15.73 1.29 1.97
CA GLY A 170 -14.60 1.38 1.04
C GLY A 170 -14.35 0.09 0.25
N GLY A 171 -14.83 -1.07 0.72
CA GLY A 171 -14.60 -2.37 0.09
C GLY A 171 -13.15 -2.88 0.20
N ALA A 172 -12.35 -2.31 1.09
CA ALA A 172 -10.94 -2.67 1.23
C ALA A 172 -10.75 -4.10 1.77
N ASN A 173 -9.78 -4.82 1.21
CA ASN A 173 -9.43 -6.18 1.61
C ASN A 173 -8.44 -6.21 2.78
N ALA A 174 -7.66 -5.13 2.95
CA ALA A 174 -6.74 -4.93 4.05
C ALA A 174 -6.68 -3.45 4.45
N LEU A 175 -6.26 -3.20 5.68
CA LEU A 175 -6.28 -1.86 6.29
C LEU A 175 -4.91 -1.58 6.91
N LEU A 176 -4.25 -0.52 6.47
CA LEU A 176 -2.97 -0.08 6.99
C LEU A 176 -3.17 1.13 7.91
N ALA A 177 -2.57 1.08 9.07
CA ALA A 177 -2.50 2.20 10.00
C ALA A 177 -1.08 2.33 10.56
N ALA A 178 -0.63 3.55 10.80
CA ALA A 178 0.68 3.83 11.37
C ALA A 178 0.58 4.41 12.78
N SER A 179 0.19 5.67 12.90
CA SER A 179 0.27 6.44 14.16
C SER A 179 -0.49 5.79 15.32
N ILE A 180 -1.70 5.30 15.09
CA ILE A 180 -2.51 4.70 16.17
C ILE A 180 -1.88 3.45 16.78
N PHE A 181 -1.14 2.68 15.98
CA PHE A 181 -0.39 1.51 16.47
C PHE A 181 0.95 1.92 17.07
N HIS A 182 1.69 2.83 16.44
CA HIS A 182 2.96 3.32 16.95
C HIS A 182 2.85 4.02 18.30
N PHE A 183 1.79 4.81 18.48
CA PHE A 183 1.56 5.50 19.76
C PHE A 183 0.75 4.69 20.76
N GLY A 184 0.37 3.46 20.41
CA GLY A 184 -0.33 2.56 21.33
C GLY A 184 -1.77 2.99 21.66
N GLU A 185 -2.42 3.79 20.78
CA GLU A 185 -3.82 4.19 20.97
C GLU A 185 -4.74 2.97 20.89
N TYR A 186 -4.45 2.05 19.99
CA TYR A 186 -5.07 0.73 19.86
C TYR A 186 -4.00 -0.32 19.55
N SER A 187 -4.25 -1.56 19.97
CA SER A 187 -3.48 -2.71 19.48
C SER A 187 -4.12 -3.31 18.23
N ILE A 188 -3.34 -4.04 17.43
CA ILE A 188 -3.88 -4.81 16.30
C ILE A 188 -4.96 -5.80 16.77
N LYS A 189 -4.81 -6.34 17.98
CA LYS A 189 -5.78 -7.26 18.57
C LYS A 189 -7.12 -6.57 18.88
N ASP A 190 -7.10 -5.32 19.34
CA ASP A 190 -8.32 -4.55 19.63
C ASP A 190 -9.10 -4.28 18.34
N VAL A 191 -8.40 -3.86 17.27
CA VAL A 191 -9.02 -3.67 15.94
C VAL A 191 -9.64 -4.97 15.44
N LYS A 192 -8.91 -6.08 15.49
CA LYS A 192 -9.44 -7.38 15.04
C LYS A 192 -10.63 -7.84 15.84
N ARG A 193 -10.61 -7.65 17.17
CA ARG A 193 -11.74 -7.99 18.04
C ARG A 193 -12.97 -7.16 17.67
N TYR A 194 -12.81 -5.84 17.53
CA TYR A 194 -13.88 -4.96 17.13
C TYR A 194 -14.49 -5.35 15.77
N LEU A 195 -13.66 -5.62 14.77
CA LEU A 195 -14.14 -6.06 13.45
C LEU A 195 -14.88 -7.41 13.52
N ALA A 196 -14.40 -8.36 14.33
CA ALA A 196 -15.08 -9.64 14.55
C ALA A 196 -16.47 -9.46 15.23
N GLU A 197 -16.59 -8.55 16.19
CA GLU A 197 -17.85 -8.18 16.83
C GLU A 197 -18.86 -7.56 15.84
N GLN A 198 -18.37 -6.94 14.77
CA GLN A 198 -19.17 -6.42 13.65
C GLN A 198 -19.38 -7.46 12.53
N ASN A 199 -19.11 -8.74 12.78
CA ASN A 199 -19.25 -9.86 11.84
C ASN A 199 -18.32 -9.78 10.60
N ILE A 200 -17.22 -9.04 10.70
CA ILE A 200 -16.18 -9.06 9.67
C ILE A 200 -15.25 -10.25 9.94
N ALA A 201 -15.02 -11.08 8.92
CA ALA A 201 -14.13 -12.22 9.01
C ALA A 201 -12.67 -11.75 9.16
N VAL A 202 -12.08 -11.96 10.32
CA VAL A 202 -10.68 -11.63 10.62
C VAL A 202 -9.98 -12.79 11.32
N ARG A 203 -8.69 -12.95 11.09
CA ARG A 203 -7.87 -13.90 11.82
C ARG A 203 -7.46 -13.31 13.18
N ILE A 204 -8.05 -13.80 14.25
CA ILE A 204 -7.75 -13.41 15.64
C ILE A 204 -6.50 -14.17 16.15
#